data_2fdd4cf1f3fd629efb254caec3afda4b
#
_entry.id   2fdd4cf1f3fd629efb254caec3afda4b
#
_cell.length_a   1.000
_cell.length_b   1.000
_cell.length_c   1.000
_cell.angle_alpha   90.00
_cell.angle_beta   90.00
_cell.angle_gamma   90.00
#
_symmetry.space_group_name_H-M   'P 1'
#
loop_
_entity.id
_entity.type
_entity.pdbx_description
1 polymer ?
#
loop_
_entity_poly.entity_id
_entity_poly.type
_entity_poly.pdbx_seq_one_letter_code
_entity_poly.pdbx_strand_id
1 'polypeptide(L)'
;MNTLLPLGLAATLALLSLPGQAAEPGKPGCENLQCMACPALAEPQHYAEGRMKLMRQIVPGKERWLFRSMVDLTNDFGIPAPMRPEFARLMDTFHRQGIQVAMAIQPTRGLMHRDKLQTDHLLGFDHDRASRNLDAYLAQLRQGGAVVAPMMQLVRQPPKGEYFFRRDHHWTPAGAEATAMLMAEEIRRQPFYPGLTKKQYRTEPGVMVPKDGTLNLALSYICGNNYGFQYVRGYQTVPVANDSDALFDDAPDPEVILVGDSNAAAREDESKQFNFDGYLKQYLEVDILNYALPGVGEDGSLLEYLMSADYKPAAPPKLIIWELPANYRLDSPLMYRQLVPAIQGGCKASQAVLATKLQHPALKVGERIELLSNAGSARQALSNGFLDIRLSDRNVKDFYLIVYYDNGARDKVWFRREAAVSGGQYYLELSKAPEFASANLLSVFLEPTKAGTAATEVETRLCL
;
A
#
# COMPACT_ATOMS: atom_id res chain seq x y z
N MET A 1 -87.20 -26.79 -20.72
CA MET A 1 -86.97 -28.23 -20.97
C MET A 1 -85.46 -28.42 -21.17
N ASN A 2 -84.86 -29.32 -20.45
CA ASN A 2 -83.49 -29.82 -20.46
C ASN A 2 -82.43 -28.92 -19.78
N THR A 3 -82.28 -29.21 -18.52
CA THR A 3 -81.17 -28.90 -17.66
C THR A 3 -79.96 -29.80 -17.99
N LEU A 4 -78.77 -29.17 -18.12
CA LEU A 4 -77.48 -29.88 -18.07
C LEU A 4 -76.62 -29.22 -16.99
N LEU A 5 -76.30 -29.96 -15.94
CA LEU A 5 -75.29 -29.68 -14.95
C LEU A 5 -73.88 -29.82 -15.56
N PRO A 6 -72.90 -28.99 -15.19
CA PRO A 6 -71.50 -29.35 -15.38
C PRO A 6 -70.90 -30.01 -14.14
N LEU A 7 -70.22 -31.12 -14.36
CA LEU A 7 -69.34 -31.81 -13.40
C LEU A 7 -68.18 -30.92 -13.04
N GLY A 8 -68.00 -30.67 -11.77
CA GLY A 8 -66.80 -30.05 -11.19
C GLY A 8 -65.66 -31.04 -11.13
N LEU A 9 -64.54 -30.77 -11.81
CA LEU A 9 -63.27 -31.48 -11.63
C LEU A 9 -62.50 -30.79 -10.50
N ALA A 10 -62.42 -31.43 -9.33
CA ALA A 10 -61.55 -31.04 -8.26
C ALA A 10 -60.13 -31.46 -8.54
N ALA A 11 -59.24 -30.54 -8.98
CA ALA A 11 -57.83 -30.77 -9.07
C ALA A 11 -57.19 -30.66 -7.69
N THR A 12 -56.85 -31.77 -7.09
CA THR A 12 -56.02 -31.86 -5.89
C THR A 12 -54.58 -31.51 -6.26
N LEU A 13 -54.13 -30.28 -5.89
CA LEU A 13 -52.72 -29.90 -5.90
C LEU A 13 -52.03 -30.67 -4.76
N ALA A 14 -51.29 -31.71 -5.12
CA ALA A 14 -50.32 -32.33 -4.23
C ALA A 14 -49.12 -31.36 -4.08
N LEU A 15 -49.02 -30.65 -2.97
CA LEU A 15 -47.83 -29.94 -2.53
C LEU A 15 -46.75 -30.99 -2.26
N LEU A 16 -45.87 -31.22 -3.23
CA LEU A 16 -44.59 -31.88 -3.01
C LEU A 16 -43.74 -30.98 -2.08
N SER A 17 -43.79 -31.27 -0.79
CA SER A 17 -42.82 -30.78 0.19
C SER A 17 -41.46 -31.38 -0.20
N LEU A 18 -40.61 -30.63 -0.88
CA LEU A 18 -39.17 -30.91 -0.96
C LEU A 18 -38.65 -31.08 0.46
N PRO A 19 -37.89 -32.16 0.75
CA PRO A 19 -37.27 -32.28 2.06
C PRO A 19 -36.32 -31.06 2.19
N GLY A 20 -36.63 -30.15 3.09
CA GLY A 20 -35.72 -29.11 3.49
C GLY A 20 -34.43 -29.79 3.94
N GLN A 21 -33.32 -29.52 3.28
CA GLN A 21 -32.02 -29.93 3.80
C GLN A 21 -31.95 -29.39 5.22
N ALA A 22 -31.88 -30.28 6.20
CA ALA A 22 -31.64 -29.91 7.59
C ALA A 22 -30.32 -29.13 7.61
N ALA A 23 -30.38 -27.85 7.93
CA ALA A 23 -29.23 -27.03 8.07
C ALA A 23 -28.32 -27.62 9.14
N GLU A 24 -27.06 -27.81 8.83
CA GLU A 24 -26.04 -28.18 9.83
C GLU A 24 -26.07 -27.16 10.97
N PRO A 25 -25.91 -27.60 12.22
CA PRO A 25 -25.89 -26.70 13.37
C PRO A 25 -24.76 -25.65 13.14
N GLY A 26 -25.11 -24.38 13.31
CA GLY A 26 -24.20 -23.27 13.09
C GLY A 26 -22.89 -23.44 13.84
N LYS A 27 -21.78 -23.13 13.17
CA LYS A 27 -20.46 -23.11 13.82
C LYS A 27 -20.42 -22.07 14.93
N PRO A 28 -19.58 -22.27 15.97
CA PRO A 28 -19.41 -21.28 17.04
C PRO A 28 -19.18 -19.87 16.51
N GLY A 29 -19.95 -18.89 16.99
CA GLY A 29 -19.88 -17.49 16.54
C GLY A 29 -20.86 -17.12 15.42
N CYS A 30 -21.61 -18.07 14.87
CA CYS A 30 -22.66 -17.82 13.90
C CYS A 30 -24.05 -18.02 14.54
N GLU A 31 -24.91 -17.01 14.53
CA GLU A 31 -26.21 -17.03 15.18
C GLU A 31 -27.34 -17.53 14.27
N ASN A 32 -27.13 -17.54 12.98
CA ASN A 32 -28.12 -18.00 12.00
C ASN A 32 -27.46 -18.61 10.75
N LEU A 33 -28.23 -19.28 9.92
CA LEU A 33 -27.76 -19.95 8.69
C LEU A 33 -27.08 -19.02 7.68
N GLN A 34 -27.47 -17.75 7.64
CA GLN A 34 -26.94 -16.76 6.69
C GLN A 34 -25.53 -16.28 7.05
N CYS A 35 -25.02 -16.65 8.22
CA CYS A 35 -23.70 -16.21 8.66
C CYS A 35 -22.71 -17.36 8.88
N MET A 36 -22.91 -18.51 8.28
CA MET A 36 -22.01 -19.66 8.39
C MET A 36 -20.90 -19.63 7.36
N ALA A 37 -19.65 -19.82 7.82
CA ALA A 37 -18.54 -20.11 6.95
C ALA A 37 -18.69 -21.52 6.36
N CYS A 38 -18.44 -21.67 5.06
CA CYS A 38 -18.57 -22.93 4.36
C CYS A 38 -17.22 -23.65 4.16
N PRO A 39 -17.20 -25.00 3.95
CA PRO A 39 -15.98 -25.73 3.68
C PRO A 39 -15.18 -25.26 2.46
N ALA A 40 -15.84 -24.70 1.45
CA ALA A 40 -15.21 -24.18 0.23
C ALA A 40 -14.18 -23.05 0.50
N LEU A 41 -14.23 -22.39 1.67
CA LEU A 41 -13.18 -21.44 2.08
C LEU A 41 -11.79 -22.07 2.17
N ALA A 42 -11.67 -23.37 2.35
CA ALA A 42 -10.39 -24.07 2.39
C ALA A 42 -9.86 -24.46 1.01
N GLU A 43 -10.63 -24.27 -0.06
CA GLU A 43 -10.30 -24.72 -1.40
C GLU A 43 -9.46 -23.69 -2.16
N PRO A 44 -8.19 -23.99 -2.56
CA PRO A 44 -7.28 -23.04 -3.16
C PRO A 44 -7.75 -22.42 -4.48
N GLN A 45 -8.57 -23.14 -5.26
CA GLN A 45 -9.05 -22.67 -6.56
C GLN A 45 -9.87 -21.37 -6.46
N HIS A 46 -10.56 -21.13 -5.34
CA HIS A 46 -11.31 -19.89 -5.13
C HIS A 46 -10.43 -18.63 -4.98
N TYR A 47 -9.14 -18.82 -4.77
CA TYR A 47 -8.16 -17.74 -4.57
C TYR A 47 -7.14 -17.64 -5.72
N ALA A 48 -7.34 -18.35 -6.82
CA ALA A 48 -6.36 -18.43 -7.90
C ALA A 48 -6.27 -17.13 -8.73
N GLU A 49 -7.37 -16.38 -8.87
CA GLU A 49 -7.47 -15.28 -9.81
C GLU A 49 -8.06 -13.99 -9.24
N GLY A 50 -7.85 -12.90 -9.94
CA GLY A 50 -8.45 -11.59 -9.69
C GLY A 50 -8.19 -11.05 -8.26
N ARG A 51 -9.20 -10.37 -7.71
CA ARG A 51 -9.13 -9.82 -6.34
C ARG A 51 -9.05 -10.90 -5.26
N MET A 52 -9.56 -12.11 -5.53
CA MET A 52 -9.51 -13.22 -4.59
C MET A 52 -8.07 -13.67 -4.29
N LYS A 53 -7.14 -13.51 -5.24
CA LYS A 53 -5.72 -13.77 -5.03
C LYS A 53 -5.11 -12.92 -3.90
N LEU A 54 -5.61 -11.69 -3.70
CA LEU A 54 -5.17 -10.81 -2.60
C LEU A 54 -5.76 -11.22 -1.25
N MET A 55 -6.92 -11.91 -1.25
CA MET A 55 -7.55 -12.38 -0.02
C MET A 55 -6.80 -13.58 0.58
N ARG A 56 -5.99 -14.31 -0.21
CA ARG A 56 -5.41 -15.59 0.21
C ARG A 56 -6.53 -16.51 0.70
N GLN A 57 -6.23 -17.55 1.42
CA GLN A 57 -7.28 -18.37 2.05
C GLN A 57 -7.92 -17.60 3.22
N ILE A 58 -9.24 -17.48 3.21
CA ILE A 58 -10.01 -16.92 4.33
C ILE A 58 -10.09 -17.95 5.46
N VAL A 59 -9.71 -17.52 6.66
CA VAL A 59 -9.72 -18.35 7.86
C VAL A 59 -10.75 -17.80 8.84
N PRO A 60 -11.82 -18.53 9.14
CA PRO A 60 -12.80 -18.13 10.14
C PRO A 60 -12.19 -18.13 11.56
N GLY A 61 -12.48 -17.09 12.32
CA GLY A 61 -12.15 -16.96 13.74
C GLY A 61 -13.39 -17.03 14.63
N LYS A 62 -13.20 -16.79 15.92
CA LYS A 62 -14.29 -16.66 16.91
C LYS A 62 -15.07 -15.37 16.66
N GLU A 63 -16.31 -15.29 17.13
CA GLU A 63 -17.14 -14.08 17.13
C GLU A 63 -17.27 -13.41 15.74
N ARG A 64 -17.34 -14.23 14.68
CA ARG A 64 -17.46 -13.79 13.28
C ARG A 64 -16.23 -12.99 12.78
N TRP A 65 -15.05 -13.22 13.35
CA TRP A 65 -13.81 -12.72 12.81
C TRP A 65 -13.40 -13.51 11.57
N LEU A 66 -12.78 -12.81 10.63
CA LEU A 66 -12.17 -13.40 9.45
C LEU A 66 -10.70 -12.96 9.35
N PHE A 67 -9.83 -13.88 8.95
CA PHE A 67 -8.40 -13.66 8.76
C PHE A 67 -8.00 -14.12 7.37
N ARG A 68 -6.88 -13.59 6.88
CA ARG A 68 -6.21 -14.07 5.66
C ARG A 68 -5.01 -14.91 6.05
N SER A 69 -4.91 -16.12 5.49
CA SER A 69 -3.68 -16.91 5.62
C SER A 69 -2.48 -16.14 5.05
N MET A 70 -1.28 -16.38 5.55
CA MET A 70 0.00 -15.83 5.05
C MET A 70 0.14 -14.29 5.09
N VAL A 71 -0.92 -13.55 5.33
CA VAL A 71 -0.91 -12.08 5.47
C VAL A 71 -1.23 -11.70 6.91
N ASP A 72 -2.44 -12.05 7.36
CA ASP A 72 -2.88 -11.80 8.74
C ASP A 72 -2.26 -12.81 9.73
N LEU A 73 -2.02 -14.04 9.24
CA LEU A 73 -1.46 -15.17 10.00
C LEU A 73 -0.05 -15.50 9.47
N THR A 74 0.85 -14.53 9.44
CA THR A 74 2.26 -14.72 9.08
C THR A 74 3.16 -14.68 10.31
N ASN A 75 4.21 -15.52 10.29
CA ASN A 75 5.27 -15.46 11.30
C ASN A 75 6.48 -14.64 10.82
N ASP A 76 6.53 -14.29 9.54
CA ASP A 76 7.75 -13.78 8.92
C ASP A 76 7.63 -12.29 8.61
N PHE A 77 8.51 -11.53 9.23
CA PHE A 77 8.67 -10.09 9.07
C PHE A 77 10.15 -9.77 8.83
N GLY A 78 10.40 -8.56 8.34
CA GLY A 78 11.77 -8.05 8.26
C GLY A 78 12.30 -7.92 6.85
N ILE A 79 13.30 -7.04 6.74
CA ILE A 79 14.04 -6.80 5.51
C ILE A 79 15.00 -7.96 5.28
N PRO A 80 14.97 -8.62 4.11
CA PRO A 80 15.95 -9.65 3.77
C PRO A 80 17.38 -9.12 3.86
N ALA A 81 18.31 -9.96 4.30
CA ALA A 81 19.70 -9.56 4.53
C ALA A 81 20.34 -8.79 3.36
N PRO A 82 20.15 -9.18 2.06
CA PRO A 82 20.72 -8.44 0.94
C PRO A 82 20.14 -7.02 0.76
N MET A 83 18.92 -6.76 1.27
CA MET A 83 18.24 -5.46 1.09
C MET A 83 18.48 -4.50 2.27
N ARG A 84 19.03 -4.95 3.39
CA ARG A 84 19.30 -4.08 4.55
C ARG A 84 20.27 -2.93 4.23
N PRO A 85 21.38 -3.15 3.50
CA PRO A 85 22.23 -2.05 3.06
C PRO A 85 21.52 -1.05 2.15
N GLU A 86 20.62 -1.52 1.28
CA GLU A 86 19.84 -0.65 0.39
C GLU A 86 18.84 0.19 1.19
N PHE A 87 18.20 -0.39 2.19
CA PHE A 87 17.33 0.36 3.10
C PHE A 87 18.10 1.44 3.88
N ALA A 88 19.27 1.10 4.44
CA ALA A 88 20.12 2.07 5.13
C ALA A 88 20.56 3.21 4.17
N ARG A 89 20.93 2.87 2.94
CA ARG A 89 21.29 3.84 1.90
C ARG A 89 20.10 4.77 1.53
N LEU A 90 18.90 4.22 1.49
CA LEU A 90 17.68 4.99 1.25
C LEU A 90 17.46 6.01 2.36
N MET A 91 17.54 5.58 3.63
CA MET A 91 17.40 6.48 4.80
C MET A 91 18.49 7.55 4.82
N ASP A 92 19.74 7.18 4.53
CA ASP A 92 20.85 8.13 4.41
C ASP A 92 20.61 9.16 3.29
N THR A 93 20.01 8.74 2.18
CA THR A 93 19.66 9.66 1.08
C THR A 93 18.61 10.69 1.53
N PHE A 94 17.59 10.29 2.28
CA PHE A 94 16.64 11.21 2.86
C PHE A 94 17.33 12.19 3.83
N HIS A 95 18.14 11.68 4.74
CA HIS A 95 18.85 12.52 5.73
C HIS A 95 19.76 13.54 5.07
N ARG A 96 20.46 13.19 4.00
CA ARG A 96 21.29 14.12 3.24
C ARG A 96 20.49 15.25 2.56
N GLN A 97 19.22 15.01 2.26
CA GLN A 97 18.28 16.02 1.79
C GLN A 97 17.61 16.80 2.93
N GLY A 98 17.98 16.53 4.19
CA GLY A 98 17.36 17.17 5.36
C GLY A 98 16.01 16.59 5.75
N ILE A 99 15.59 15.46 5.17
CA ILE A 99 14.30 14.81 5.40
C ILE A 99 14.45 13.73 6.47
N GLN A 100 13.64 13.80 7.52
CA GLN A 100 13.51 12.71 8.49
C GLN A 100 12.42 11.72 8.03
N VAL A 101 12.60 10.44 8.30
CA VAL A 101 11.61 9.42 7.97
C VAL A 101 11.15 8.72 9.24
N ALA A 102 9.85 8.78 9.50
CA ALA A 102 9.21 8.07 10.62
C ALA A 102 8.28 6.98 10.07
N MET A 103 8.43 5.74 10.53
CA MET A 103 7.70 4.59 10.01
C MET A 103 6.66 4.09 11.00
N ALA A 104 5.40 4.04 10.56
CA ALA A 104 4.27 3.44 11.26
C ALA A 104 4.04 2.02 10.72
N ILE A 105 4.58 1.02 11.38
CA ILE A 105 4.44 -0.39 10.96
C ILE A 105 3.24 -1.01 11.64
N GLN A 106 2.16 -1.20 10.89
CA GLN A 106 0.92 -1.78 11.39
C GLN A 106 1.09 -3.27 11.71
N PRO A 107 0.93 -3.72 12.98
CA PRO A 107 0.98 -5.15 13.32
C PRO A 107 -0.10 -5.93 12.59
N THR A 108 0.12 -7.23 12.35
CA THR A 108 -0.89 -8.06 11.67
C THR A 108 -2.11 -8.34 12.54
N ARG A 109 -3.23 -8.69 11.90
CA ARG A 109 -4.49 -9.03 12.57
C ARG A 109 -4.33 -10.22 13.54
N GLY A 110 -3.53 -11.23 13.17
CA GLY A 110 -3.24 -12.37 14.04
C GLY A 110 -2.49 -11.98 15.31
N LEU A 111 -1.60 -10.99 15.24
CA LEU A 111 -0.91 -10.44 16.40
C LEU A 111 -1.84 -9.63 17.29
N MET A 112 -2.68 -8.77 16.72
CA MET A 112 -3.54 -7.87 17.47
C MET A 112 -4.76 -8.56 18.09
N HIS A 113 -5.26 -9.63 17.46
CA HIS A 113 -6.52 -10.30 17.84
C HIS A 113 -6.33 -11.80 18.07
N ARG A 114 -5.27 -12.15 18.83
CA ARG A 114 -4.96 -13.54 19.22
C ARG A 114 -6.16 -14.26 19.86
N ASP A 115 -6.94 -13.56 20.67
CA ASP A 115 -8.11 -14.08 21.37
C ASP A 115 -9.26 -14.48 20.42
N LYS A 116 -9.25 -13.98 19.19
CA LYS A 116 -10.24 -14.28 18.15
C LYS A 116 -9.83 -15.45 17.24
N LEU A 117 -8.63 -15.98 17.38
CA LEU A 117 -8.19 -17.14 16.62
C LEU A 117 -8.81 -18.43 17.14
N GLN A 118 -9.08 -19.37 16.23
CA GLN A 118 -9.42 -20.75 16.54
C GLN A 118 -8.15 -21.59 16.51
N THR A 119 -7.91 -22.37 17.57
CA THR A 119 -6.63 -23.10 17.74
C THR A 119 -6.39 -24.19 16.72
N ASP A 120 -7.45 -24.72 16.10
CA ASP A 120 -7.43 -25.74 15.05
C ASP A 120 -7.26 -25.19 13.62
N HIS A 121 -7.28 -23.86 13.47
CA HIS A 121 -7.20 -23.18 12.16
C HIS A 121 -6.06 -22.16 12.03
N LEU A 122 -4.95 -22.36 12.73
CA LEU A 122 -3.83 -21.41 12.74
C LEU A 122 -2.94 -21.47 11.49
N LEU A 123 -3.03 -22.51 10.67
CA LEU A 123 -2.21 -22.70 9.46
C LEU A 123 -0.71 -22.47 9.69
N GLY A 124 -0.19 -22.89 10.85
CA GLY A 124 1.20 -22.72 11.23
C GLY A 124 1.56 -21.36 11.84
N PHE A 125 0.59 -20.47 12.04
CA PHE A 125 0.82 -19.22 12.76
C PHE A 125 1.13 -19.47 14.23
N ASP A 126 2.23 -18.91 14.69
CA ASP A 126 2.72 -18.93 16.07
C ASP A 126 2.85 -17.48 16.55
N HIS A 127 1.97 -17.07 17.45
CA HIS A 127 1.90 -15.69 17.95
C HIS A 127 3.21 -15.24 18.62
N ASP A 128 3.87 -16.11 19.37
CA ASP A 128 5.09 -15.74 20.10
C ASP A 128 6.27 -15.62 19.14
N ARG A 129 6.36 -16.51 18.13
CA ARG A 129 7.34 -16.40 17.04
C ARG A 129 7.10 -15.15 16.21
N ALA A 130 5.86 -14.88 15.80
CA ALA A 130 5.47 -13.70 15.05
C ALA A 130 5.80 -12.42 15.82
N SER A 131 5.52 -12.38 17.14
CA SER A 131 5.84 -11.24 18.01
C SER A 131 7.34 -10.97 18.06
N ARG A 132 8.17 -12.00 18.26
CA ARG A 132 9.65 -11.85 18.26
C ARG A 132 10.16 -11.35 16.90
N ASN A 133 9.61 -11.88 15.81
CA ASN A 133 10.06 -11.51 14.47
C ASN A 133 9.62 -10.08 14.10
N LEU A 134 8.43 -9.65 14.54
CA LEU A 134 8.02 -8.25 14.36
C LEU A 134 8.90 -7.29 15.17
N ASP A 135 9.20 -7.61 16.42
CA ASP A 135 10.10 -6.78 17.26
C ASP A 135 11.50 -6.65 16.62
N ALA A 136 12.03 -7.78 16.09
CA ALA A 136 13.29 -7.78 15.34
C ALA A 136 13.21 -6.94 14.05
N TYR A 137 12.07 -6.94 13.34
CA TYR A 137 11.88 -6.11 12.17
C TYR A 137 11.87 -4.62 12.52
N LEU A 138 11.14 -4.22 13.56
CA LEU A 138 11.15 -2.84 14.04
C LEU A 138 12.56 -2.38 14.43
N ALA A 139 13.38 -3.27 15.04
CA ALA A 139 14.76 -3.00 15.35
C ALA A 139 15.63 -2.82 14.09
N GLN A 140 15.42 -3.62 13.04
CA GLN A 140 16.12 -3.47 11.74
C GLN A 140 15.85 -2.11 11.11
N LEU A 141 14.59 -1.64 11.12
CA LEU A 141 14.22 -0.33 10.57
C LEU A 141 14.91 0.81 11.32
N ARG A 142 14.97 0.75 12.67
CA ARG A 142 15.70 1.73 13.49
C ARG A 142 17.20 1.71 13.19
N GLN A 143 17.79 0.52 13.09
CA GLN A 143 19.21 0.36 12.74
C GLN A 143 19.52 0.92 11.34
N GLY A 144 18.57 0.85 10.44
CA GLY A 144 18.67 1.43 9.11
C GLY A 144 18.52 2.95 9.07
N GLY A 145 18.18 3.61 10.19
CA GLY A 145 18.09 5.08 10.28
C GLY A 145 16.68 5.65 10.34
N ALA A 146 15.62 4.83 10.34
CA ALA A 146 14.25 5.32 10.47
C ALA A 146 13.87 5.58 11.95
N VAL A 147 13.03 6.58 12.20
CA VAL A 147 12.29 6.73 13.46
C VAL A 147 11.13 5.73 13.45
N VAL A 148 11.04 4.83 14.42
CA VAL A 148 10.04 3.75 14.40
C VAL A 148 9.29 3.69 15.71
N ALA A 149 7.97 3.84 15.65
CA ALA A 149 7.11 3.72 16.82
C ALA A 149 7.22 2.32 17.45
N PRO A 150 7.08 2.22 18.78
CA PRO A 150 7.20 0.94 19.49
C PRO A 150 5.92 0.11 19.38
N MET A 151 5.52 -0.29 18.17
CA MET A 151 4.24 -0.93 17.85
C MET A 151 3.97 -2.22 18.63
N MET A 152 5.00 -2.89 19.15
CA MET A 152 4.84 -4.05 20.07
C MET A 152 4.14 -3.68 21.38
N GLN A 153 4.05 -2.40 21.75
CA GLN A 153 3.22 -1.97 22.89
C GLN A 153 1.75 -2.24 22.62
N LEU A 154 1.25 -1.97 21.40
CA LEU A 154 -0.14 -2.26 21.02
C LEU A 154 -0.44 -3.75 20.98
N VAL A 155 0.52 -4.59 20.58
CA VAL A 155 0.36 -6.05 20.61
C VAL A 155 0.22 -6.57 22.06
N ARG A 156 1.00 -6.01 22.99
CA ARG A 156 0.98 -6.39 24.42
C ARG A 156 -0.20 -5.79 25.17
N GLN A 157 -0.61 -4.58 24.80
CA GLN A 157 -1.67 -3.80 25.43
C GLN A 157 -2.58 -3.21 24.34
N PRO A 158 -3.48 -4.01 23.74
CA PRO A 158 -4.38 -3.54 22.70
C PRO A 158 -5.23 -2.35 23.17
N PRO A 159 -5.63 -1.45 22.27
CA PRO A 159 -6.53 -0.36 22.60
C PRO A 159 -7.88 -0.88 23.11
N LYS A 160 -8.65 -0.05 23.81
CA LYS A 160 -10.00 -0.43 24.32
C LYS A 160 -10.97 -0.82 23.21
N GLY A 161 -10.82 -0.26 22.01
CA GLY A 161 -11.59 -0.62 20.82
C GLY A 161 -10.90 -1.73 20.01
N GLU A 162 -11.64 -2.32 19.09
CA GLU A 162 -11.06 -3.29 18.15
C GLU A 162 -10.06 -2.56 17.23
N TYR A 163 -8.83 -3.04 17.19
CA TYR A 163 -7.78 -2.43 16.34
C TYR A 163 -8.09 -2.62 14.85
N PHE A 164 -8.56 -3.81 14.45
CA PHE A 164 -9.02 -4.10 13.10
C PHE A 164 -10.52 -4.29 13.05
N PHE A 165 -11.14 -4.05 11.90
CA PHE A 165 -12.50 -4.51 11.64
C PHE A 165 -12.55 -6.03 11.67
N ARG A 166 -13.64 -6.62 12.15
CA ARG A 166 -13.77 -8.08 12.24
C ARG A 166 -13.73 -8.77 10.88
N ARG A 167 -14.25 -8.12 9.85
CA ARG A 167 -14.50 -8.68 8.51
C ARG A 167 -13.93 -7.84 7.37
N ASP A 168 -13.04 -6.92 7.70
CA ASP A 168 -12.30 -6.13 6.73
C ASP A 168 -10.80 -6.19 7.07
N HIS A 169 -9.94 -6.01 6.06
CA HIS A 169 -8.50 -6.09 6.27
C HIS A 169 -7.88 -4.79 6.82
N HIS A 170 -8.66 -3.72 6.89
CA HIS A 170 -8.19 -2.44 7.41
C HIS A 170 -8.34 -2.34 8.93
N TRP A 171 -7.60 -1.42 9.51
CA TRP A 171 -7.84 -1.01 10.89
C TRP A 171 -9.17 -0.25 11.05
N THR A 172 -9.63 -0.15 12.28
CA THR A 172 -10.73 0.73 12.66
C THR A 172 -10.19 2.13 12.97
N PRO A 173 -11.04 3.15 13.11
CA PRO A 173 -10.61 4.44 13.63
C PRO A 173 -9.89 4.34 15.00
N ALA A 174 -10.28 3.39 15.87
CA ALA A 174 -9.58 3.16 17.13
C ALA A 174 -8.16 2.59 16.94
N GLY A 175 -7.97 1.71 15.95
CA GLY A 175 -6.64 1.21 15.58
C GLY A 175 -5.77 2.30 14.98
N ALA A 176 -6.34 3.13 14.11
CA ALA A 176 -5.67 4.29 13.52
C ALA A 176 -5.25 5.30 14.60
N GLU A 177 -6.15 5.63 15.54
CA GLU A 177 -5.87 6.55 16.65
C GLU A 177 -4.74 6.03 17.55
N ALA A 178 -4.81 4.76 17.99
CA ALA A 178 -3.79 4.17 18.83
C ALA A 178 -2.41 4.17 18.15
N THR A 179 -2.36 3.91 16.85
CA THR A 179 -1.12 3.99 16.05
C THR A 179 -0.61 5.43 15.97
N ALA A 180 -1.49 6.39 15.68
CA ALA A 180 -1.13 7.80 15.60
C ALA A 180 -0.59 8.34 16.93
N MET A 181 -1.16 7.93 18.07
CA MET A 181 -0.64 8.29 19.41
C MET A 181 0.79 7.82 19.60
N LEU A 182 1.10 6.54 19.35
CA LEU A 182 2.45 6.01 19.52
C LEU A 182 3.44 6.66 18.54
N MET A 183 3.02 6.91 17.31
CA MET A 183 3.85 7.64 16.33
C MET A 183 4.15 9.05 16.82
N ALA A 184 3.13 9.77 17.27
CA ALA A 184 3.29 11.14 17.76
C ALA A 184 4.20 11.19 19.00
N GLU A 185 4.04 10.27 19.94
CA GLU A 185 4.92 10.18 21.11
C GLU A 185 6.38 9.95 20.72
N GLU A 186 6.63 9.07 19.74
CA GLU A 186 7.99 8.78 19.29
C GLU A 186 8.59 9.95 18.51
N ILE A 187 7.84 10.60 17.62
CA ILE A 187 8.26 11.76 16.85
C ILE A 187 8.54 12.95 17.78
N ARG A 188 7.70 13.19 18.80
CA ARG A 188 7.88 14.29 19.79
C ARG A 188 9.19 14.15 20.60
N ARG A 189 9.72 12.95 20.76
CA ARG A 189 11.02 12.71 21.42
C ARG A 189 12.22 13.05 20.55
N GLN A 190 12.01 13.24 19.23
CA GLN A 190 13.09 13.46 18.29
C GLN A 190 13.58 14.92 18.32
N PRO A 191 14.90 15.16 18.17
CA PRO A 191 15.49 16.51 18.21
C PRO A 191 14.94 17.46 17.15
N PHE A 192 14.43 16.96 16.03
CA PHE A 192 13.88 17.79 14.95
C PHE A 192 12.46 18.29 15.22
N TYR A 193 11.69 17.62 16.10
CA TYR A 193 10.28 17.94 16.33
C TYR A 193 10.01 19.40 16.76
N PRO A 194 10.81 20.04 17.66
CA PRO A 194 10.58 21.44 18.02
C PRO A 194 10.71 22.41 16.83
N GLY A 195 11.42 22.00 15.76
CA GLY A 195 11.59 22.80 14.54
C GLY A 195 10.43 22.71 13.54
N LEU A 196 9.40 21.90 13.80
CA LEU A 196 8.20 21.82 12.95
C LEU A 196 7.25 22.98 13.27
N THR A 197 6.65 23.55 12.24
CA THR A 197 5.62 24.59 12.36
C THR A 197 4.37 24.03 13.04
N LYS A 198 3.93 24.68 14.13
CA LYS A 198 2.82 24.19 14.95
C LYS A 198 1.48 24.73 14.47
N LYS A 199 0.49 23.84 14.42
CA LYS A 199 -0.91 24.14 14.13
C LYS A 199 -1.82 23.21 14.92
N GLN A 200 -2.78 23.75 15.64
CA GLN A 200 -3.65 22.96 16.51
C GLN A 200 -4.84 22.39 15.74
N TYR A 201 -5.17 21.16 16.08
CA TYR A 201 -6.28 20.43 15.50
C TYR A 201 -7.12 19.76 16.59
N ARG A 202 -8.41 19.56 16.32
CA ARG A 202 -9.35 18.83 17.18
C ARG A 202 -10.07 17.77 16.37
N THR A 203 -10.10 16.55 16.88
CA THR A 203 -10.88 15.45 16.33
C THR A 203 -12.26 15.41 16.97
N GLU A 204 -13.28 15.35 16.14
CA GLU A 204 -14.68 15.30 16.50
C GLU A 204 -15.33 13.97 16.06
N PRO A 205 -16.24 13.42 16.87
CA PRO A 205 -17.00 12.24 16.47
C PRO A 205 -17.95 12.57 15.33
N GLY A 206 -17.89 11.78 14.26
CA GLY A 206 -18.79 11.83 13.13
C GLY A 206 -19.98 10.88 13.27
N VAL A 207 -20.54 10.47 12.15
CA VAL A 207 -21.68 9.56 12.08
C VAL A 207 -21.29 8.10 12.31
N MET A 208 -22.29 7.25 12.58
CA MET A 208 -22.11 5.79 12.56
C MET A 208 -22.14 5.30 11.12
N VAL A 209 -21.12 4.58 10.71
CA VAL A 209 -20.93 4.11 9.33
C VAL A 209 -21.05 2.58 9.27
N PRO A 210 -21.87 2.03 8.35
CA PRO A 210 -21.91 0.59 8.10
C PRO A 210 -20.68 0.16 7.29
N LYS A 211 -19.96 -0.86 7.76
CA LYS A 211 -18.83 -1.48 7.07
C LYS A 211 -19.17 -2.91 6.69
N ASP A 212 -19.26 -3.21 5.38
CA ASP A 212 -19.42 -4.59 4.93
C ASP A 212 -18.11 -5.35 5.11
N GLY A 213 -17.04 -4.83 4.56
CA GLY A 213 -15.70 -5.37 4.68
C GLY A 213 -15.30 -6.33 3.55
N THR A 214 -14.03 -6.22 3.16
CA THR A 214 -13.49 -6.99 2.02
C THR A 214 -13.45 -8.49 2.25
N LEU A 215 -13.22 -8.93 3.50
CA LEU A 215 -13.22 -10.35 3.85
C LEU A 215 -14.65 -10.90 3.89
N ASN A 216 -15.62 -10.07 4.27
CA ASN A 216 -17.04 -10.43 4.24
C ASN A 216 -17.55 -10.58 2.80
N LEU A 217 -17.11 -9.71 1.90
CA LEU A 217 -17.40 -9.83 0.46
C LEU A 217 -16.80 -11.11 -0.13
N ALA A 218 -15.58 -11.47 0.26
CA ALA A 218 -14.96 -12.72 -0.14
C ALA A 218 -15.71 -13.94 0.40
N LEU A 219 -16.18 -13.89 1.65
CA LEU A 219 -17.05 -14.91 2.22
C LEU A 219 -18.35 -15.05 1.43
N SER A 220 -19.00 -13.95 1.09
CA SER A 220 -20.20 -13.94 0.24
C SER A 220 -19.96 -14.57 -1.12
N TYR A 221 -18.85 -14.24 -1.76
CA TYR A 221 -18.51 -14.75 -3.07
C TYR A 221 -18.32 -16.29 -3.08
N ILE A 222 -17.66 -16.82 -2.04
CA ILE A 222 -17.37 -18.27 -1.96
C ILE A 222 -18.56 -19.06 -1.37
N CYS A 223 -19.19 -18.54 -0.31
CA CYS A 223 -20.18 -19.30 0.47
C CYS A 223 -21.63 -18.90 0.18
N GLY A 224 -21.87 -17.88 -0.64
CA GLY A 224 -23.23 -17.38 -0.90
C GLY A 224 -23.91 -16.67 0.28
N ASN A 225 -23.21 -16.47 1.38
CA ASN A 225 -23.70 -15.79 2.58
C ASN A 225 -22.58 -15.01 3.28
N ASN A 226 -22.93 -14.15 4.26
CA ASN A 226 -21.97 -13.33 4.97
C ASN A 226 -22.40 -13.04 6.42
N TYR A 227 -21.52 -12.41 7.18
CA TYR A 227 -21.77 -12.04 8.57
C TYR A 227 -22.48 -10.70 8.77
N GLY A 228 -22.91 -10.00 7.70
CA GLY A 228 -23.55 -8.70 7.74
C GLY A 228 -22.58 -7.53 8.04
N PHE A 229 -23.15 -6.34 8.22
CA PHE A 229 -22.39 -5.12 8.47
C PHE A 229 -21.82 -5.05 9.89
N GLN A 230 -20.66 -4.40 10.00
CA GLN A 230 -20.15 -3.90 11.27
C GLN A 230 -20.34 -2.38 11.30
N TYR A 231 -20.87 -1.85 12.38
CA TYR A 231 -21.06 -0.40 12.54
C TYR A 231 -19.95 0.17 13.38
N VAL A 232 -19.32 1.24 12.89
CA VAL A 232 -18.26 1.97 13.59
C VAL A 232 -18.56 3.46 13.53
N ARG A 233 -18.09 4.19 14.53
CA ARG A 233 -18.14 5.65 14.50
C ARG A 233 -17.05 6.19 13.61
N GLY A 234 -17.42 7.06 12.67
CA GLY A 234 -16.48 7.89 11.92
C GLY A 234 -15.94 9.04 12.78
N TYR A 235 -14.84 9.63 12.35
CA TYR A 235 -14.22 10.79 13.00
C TYR A 235 -13.74 11.78 11.95
N GLN A 236 -13.73 13.04 12.32
CA GLN A 236 -13.26 14.13 11.49
C GLN A 236 -12.33 15.04 12.30
N THR A 237 -11.22 15.45 11.71
CA THR A 237 -10.28 16.38 12.37
C THR A 237 -10.32 17.72 11.67
N VAL A 238 -10.51 18.76 12.45
CA VAL A 238 -10.61 20.15 11.98
C VAL A 238 -9.55 21.03 12.66
N PRO A 239 -9.03 22.06 12.00
CA PRO A 239 -8.16 23.03 12.65
C PRO A 239 -8.91 23.76 13.75
N VAL A 240 -8.22 24.05 14.85
CA VAL A 240 -8.74 24.95 15.88
C VAL A 240 -8.59 26.36 15.35
N ALA A 241 -9.71 27.07 15.15
CA ALA A 241 -9.71 28.42 14.63
C ALA A 241 -9.00 29.36 15.62
N ASN A 242 -7.94 30.02 15.16
CA ASN A 242 -7.38 31.19 15.81
C ASN A 242 -7.88 32.41 15.03
N ASP A 243 -8.32 33.45 15.71
CA ASP A 243 -8.90 34.67 15.10
C ASP A 243 -8.00 35.38 14.09
N SER A 244 -6.71 35.04 14.03
CA SER A 244 -5.72 35.62 13.13
C SER A 244 -5.55 34.89 11.79
N ASP A 245 -5.99 33.63 11.65
CA ASP A 245 -5.67 32.79 10.48
C ASP A 245 -6.74 32.86 9.38
N ALA A 246 -7.82 33.58 9.61
CA ALA A 246 -8.99 33.60 8.73
C ALA A 246 -8.86 34.49 7.47
N LEU A 247 -7.75 35.17 7.24
CA LEU A 247 -7.66 36.23 6.22
C LEU A 247 -6.59 36.06 5.14
N PHE A 248 -5.68 35.11 5.23
CA PHE A 248 -4.61 34.95 4.23
C PHE A 248 -4.45 33.50 3.79
N ASP A 249 -4.70 33.27 2.51
CA ASP A 249 -4.59 31.99 1.76
C ASP A 249 -3.11 31.59 1.45
N ASP A 250 -2.13 32.26 2.09
CA ASP A 250 -0.69 32.03 1.92
C ASP A 250 -0.10 31.16 3.04
N ALA A 251 -0.81 30.06 3.40
CA ALA A 251 -0.22 29.09 4.33
C ALA A 251 1.00 28.43 3.66
N PRO A 252 2.16 28.35 4.35
CA PRO A 252 3.32 27.67 3.78
C PRO A 252 3.01 26.19 3.49
N ASP A 253 3.67 25.64 2.47
CA ASP A 253 3.55 24.20 2.14
C ASP A 253 3.77 23.36 3.40
N PRO A 254 2.98 22.29 3.64
CA PRO A 254 3.15 21.42 4.80
C PRO A 254 4.55 20.82 4.89
N GLU A 255 5.18 20.93 6.04
CA GLU A 255 6.52 20.40 6.30
C GLU A 255 6.52 18.90 6.59
N VAL A 256 5.33 18.30 6.77
CA VAL A 256 5.13 16.89 7.10
C VAL A 256 4.26 16.24 6.03
N ILE A 257 4.77 15.15 5.48
CA ILE A 257 4.07 14.37 4.45
C ILE A 257 3.73 13.00 5.02
N LEU A 258 2.50 12.55 4.81
CA LEU A 258 2.07 11.19 5.08
C LEU A 258 2.02 10.40 3.77
N VAL A 259 2.73 9.29 3.72
CA VAL A 259 2.67 8.29 2.65
C VAL A 259 2.29 6.94 3.25
N GLY A 260 1.62 6.08 2.49
CA GLY A 260 1.16 4.80 2.97
C GLY A 260 0.16 4.16 2.01
N ASP A 261 -0.56 3.18 2.50
CA ASP A 261 -1.55 2.46 1.72
C ASP A 261 -3.00 2.89 1.99
N SER A 262 -3.93 1.97 1.75
CA SER A 262 -5.37 2.20 1.95
C SER A 262 -5.79 2.42 3.40
N ASN A 263 -4.95 2.09 4.37
CA ASN A 263 -5.20 2.36 5.79
C ASN A 263 -5.05 3.84 6.12
N ALA A 264 -4.03 4.49 5.54
CA ALA A 264 -3.73 5.90 5.78
C ALA A 264 -4.38 6.85 4.76
N ALA A 265 -4.88 6.35 3.63
CA ALA A 265 -5.43 7.17 2.56
C ALA A 265 -6.67 7.96 2.99
N ALA A 266 -6.68 9.26 2.71
CA ALA A 266 -7.87 10.08 2.77
C ALA A 266 -8.83 9.69 1.63
N ARG A 267 -10.11 9.50 1.92
CA ARG A 267 -11.12 9.08 0.95
C ARG A 267 -12.42 9.84 1.13
N GLU A 268 -13.16 10.02 0.04
CA GLU A 268 -14.52 10.60 0.07
C GLU A 268 -15.54 9.65 0.72
N ASP A 269 -15.39 8.33 0.55
CA ASP A 269 -16.26 7.32 1.13
C ASP A 269 -16.00 7.20 2.64
N GLU A 270 -16.93 7.66 3.46
CA GLU A 270 -16.84 7.65 4.92
C GLU A 270 -16.57 6.24 5.49
N SER A 271 -17.09 5.20 4.84
CA SER A 271 -16.86 3.81 5.24
C SER A 271 -15.39 3.36 5.06
N LYS A 272 -14.59 4.15 4.36
CA LYS A 272 -13.16 3.94 4.08
C LYS A 272 -12.27 5.01 4.69
N GLN A 273 -12.83 5.90 5.50
CA GLN A 273 -12.13 6.93 6.25
C GLN A 273 -11.79 6.39 7.64
N PHE A 274 -10.52 6.37 7.99
CA PHE A 274 -10.06 5.91 9.30
C PHE A 274 -9.43 7.03 10.12
N ASN A 275 -9.34 8.23 9.54
CA ASN A 275 -8.87 9.49 10.15
C ASN A 275 -7.44 9.43 10.70
N PHE A 276 -6.56 8.61 10.11
CA PHE A 276 -5.20 8.45 10.60
C PHE A 276 -4.38 9.74 10.52
N ASP A 277 -4.44 10.44 9.38
CA ASP A 277 -3.83 11.77 9.19
C ASP A 277 -4.39 12.81 10.16
N GLY A 278 -5.70 12.78 10.40
CA GLY A 278 -6.36 13.66 11.35
C GLY A 278 -5.85 13.45 12.79
N TYR A 279 -5.75 12.21 13.24
CA TYR A 279 -5.17 11.90 14.55
C TYR A 279 -3.70 12.32 14.65
N LEU A 280 -2.90 12.09 13.60
CA LEU A 280 -1.51 12.56 13.55
C LEU A 280 -1.44 14.09 13.64
N LYS A 281 -2.28 14.83 12.89
CA LYS A 281 -2.38 16.30 12.96
C LYS A 281 -2.67 16.76 14.40
N GLN A 282 -3.65 16.15 15.04
CA GLN A 282 -4.02 16.48 16.41
C GLN A 282 -2.89 16.19 17.40
N TYR A 283 -2.30 15.00 17.36
CA TYR A 283 -1.30 14.58 18.35
C TYR A 283 0.08 15.19 18.11
N LEU A 284 0.44 15.54 16.89
CA LEU A 284 1.70 16.23 16.58
C LEU A 284 1.56 17.76 16.60
N GLU A 285 0.34 18.29 16.57
CA GLU A 285 0.08 19.73 16.42
C GLU A 285 0.82 20.33 15.21
N VAL A 286 0.70 19.67 14.04
CA VAL A 286 1.30 20.09 12.77
C VAL A 286 0.33 19.89 11.63
N ASP A 287 0.51 20.63 10.55
CA ASP A 287 -0.19 20.30 9.30
C ASP A 287 0.49 19.13 8.59
N ILE A 288 -0.31 18.32 7.89
CA ILE A 288 0.16 17.11 7.18
C ILE A 288 -0.50 17.05 5.82
N LEU A 289 0.31 16.94 4.78
CA LEU A 289 -0.16 16.64 3.43
C LEU A 289 -0.20 15.12 3.26
N ASN A 290 -1.39 14.58 2.98
CA ASN A 290 -1.61 13.14 2.87
C ASN A 290 -1.53 12.67 1.41
N TYR A 291 -0.48 11.92 1.09
CA TYR A 291 -0.23 11.26 -0.20
C TYR A 291 -0.48 9.75 -0.19
N ALA A 292 -0.99 9.19 0.91
CA ALA A 292 -1.28 7.76 0.99
C ALA A 292 -2.32 7.33 -0.06
N LEU A 293 -2.05 6.22 -0.75
CA LEU A 293 -2.84 5.75 -1.88
C LEU A 293 -3.19 4.26 -1.76
N PRO A 294 -4.43 3.88 -2.06
CA PRO A 294 -4.83 2.48 -2.04
C PRO A 294 -4.21 1.64 -3.16
N GLY A 295 -3.71 0.46 -2.82
CA GLY A 295 -3.29 -0.54 -3.80
C GLY A 295 -1.98 -0.27 -4.53
N VAL A 296 -1.18 0.69 -4.07
CA VAL A 296 0.09 1.07 -4.71
C VAL A 296 1.31 0.28 -4.22
N GLY A 297 1.13 -0.66 -3.27
CA GLY A 297 2.24 -1.44 -2.71
C GLY A 297 3.06 -0.65 -1.68
N GLU A 298 4.31 -1.05 -1.51
CA GLU A 298 5.19 -0.54 -0.45
C GLU A 298 5.67 0.89 -0.71
N ASP A 299 5.98 1.22 -1.97
CA ASP A 299 6.68 2.44 -2.38
C ASP A 299 5.83 3.40 -3.25
N GLY A 300 4.67 2.95 -3.72
CA GLY A 300 3.94 3.68 -4.75
C GLY A 300 3.47 5.07 -4.31
N SER A 301 2.98 5.22 -3.07
CA SER A 301 2.57 6.54 -2.54
C SER A 301 3.76 7.47 -2.31
N LEU A 302 4.89 6.93 -1.88
CA LEU A 302 6.12 7.69 -1.72
C LEU A 302 6.66 8.17 -3.07
N LEU A 303 6.67 7.30 -4.09
CA LEU A 303 7.02 7.68 -5.46
C LEU A 303 6.06 8.72 -6.03
N GLU A 304 4.75 8.57 -5.77
CA GLU A 304 3.73 9.54 -6.19
C GLU A 304 4.06 10.94 -5.65
N TYR A 305 4.37 11.04 -4.35
CA TYR A 305 4.79 12.31 -3.75
C TYR A 305 6.09 12.86 -4.37
N LEU A 306 7.14 12.04 -4.44
CA LEU A 306 8.45 12.47 -4.93
C LEU A 306 8.46 12.89 -6.41
N MET A 307 7.48 12.43 -7.21
CA MET A 307 7.31 12.81 -8.61
C MET A 307 6.23 13.88 -8.83
N SER A 308 5.58 14.34 -7.77
CA SER A 308 4.56 15.39 -7.85
C SER A 308 5.17 16.79 -7.93
N ALA A 309 4.35 17.78 -8.23
CA ALA A 309 4.73 19.19 -8.18
C ALA A 309 4.95 19.70 -6.75
N ASP A 310 4.43 18.99 -5.74
CA ASP A 310 4.54 19.37 -4.33
C ASP A 310 5.90 18.99 -3.74
N TYR A 311 6.62 18.04 -4.35
CA TYR A 311 7.99 17.74 -3.95
C TYR A 311 8.98 18.72 -4.60
N LYS A 312 9.60 19.54 -3.78
CA LYS A 312 10.61 20.53 -4.19
C LYS A 312 11.96 20.16 -3.58
N PRO A 313 12.89 19.54 -4.34
CA PRO A 313 14.20 19.13 -3.78
C PRO A 313 15.04 20.30 -3.20
N ALA A 314 14.78 21.54 -3.62
CA ALA A 314 15.42 22.74 -3.08
C ALA A 314 14.80 23.23 -1.75
N ALA A 315 13.60 22.78 -1.43
CA ALA A 315 12.87 23.08 -0.19
C ALA A 315 12.06 21.82 0.22
N PRO A 316 12.76 20.73 0.60
CA PRO A 316 12.12 19.47 0.89
C PRO A 316 11.32 19.52 2.19
N PRO A 317 10.39 18.58 2.43
CA PRO A 317 9.69 18.46 3.69
C PRO A 317 10.70 18.11 4.81
N LYS A 318 10.38 18.47 6.04
CA LYS A 318 11.20 18.11 7.20
C LYS A 318 10.99 16.67 7.66
N LEU A 319 9.77 16.14 7.45
CA LEU A 319 9.39 14.80 7.91
C LEU A 319 8.51 14.11 6.89
N ILE A 320 8.82 12.85 6.60
CA ILE A 320 7.93 11.91 5.94
C ILE A 320 7.48 10.86 6.96
N ILE A 321 6.18 10.71 7.15
CA ILE A 321 5.58 9.60 7.90
C ILE A 321 5.18 8.53 6.89
N TRP A 322 5.78 7.36 7.01
CA TRP A 322 5.56 6.23 6.10
C TRP A 322 4.81 5.12 6.81
N GLU A 323 3.51 4.98 6.51
CA GLU A 323 2.67 3.91 7.05
C GLU A 323 2.75 2.68 6.16
N LEU A 324 2.97 1.51 6.78
CA LEU A 324 3.05 0.21 6.11
C LEU A 324 2.51 -0.92 6.98
N PRO A 325 1.76 -1.87 6.42
CA PRO A 325 1.48 -3.16 7.07
C PRO A 325 2.77 -3.96 7.32
N ALA A 326 2.87 -4.61 8.46
CA ALA A 326 4.06 -5.36 8.85
C ALA A 326 4.46 -6.51 7.90
N ASN A 327 3.53 -7.01 7.11
CA ASN A 327 3.79 -8.05 6.12
C ASN A 327 4.52 -7.52 4.85
N TYR A 328 4.68 -6.21 4.70
CA TYR A 328 5.54 -5.63 3.67
C TYR A 328 7.00 -5.75 4.09
N ARG A 329 7.83 -6.30 3.21
CA ARG A 329 9.19 -6.72 3.54
C ARG A 329 10.27 -5.78 3.04
N LEU A 330 9.91 -4.75 2.27
CA LEU A 330 10.84 -3.82 1.65
C LEU A 330 11.95 -4.57 0.87
N ASP A 331 11.57 -5.64 0.17
CA ASP A 331 12.50 -6.57 -0.46
C ASP A 331 12.67 -6.38 -1.98
N SER A 332 11.96 -5.40 -2.56
CA SER A 332 12.05 -5.07 -3.98
C SER A 332 13.33 -4.27 -4.30
N PRO A 333 14.32 -4.81 -5.03
CA PRO A 333 15.47 -4.01 -5.46
C PRO A 333 15.08 -2.80 -6.33
N LEU A 334 14.02 -2.92 -7.11
CA LEU A 334 13.52 -1.85 -7.98
C LEU A 334 13.04 -0.65 -7.17
N MET A 335 12.42 -0.87 -6.02
CA MET A 335 12.00 0.20 -5.10
C MET A 335 13.16 1.15 -4.79
N TYR A 336 14.29 0.62 -4.33
CA TYR A 336 15.47 1.43 -3.98
C TYR A 336 16.06 2.14 -5.20
N ARG A 337 16.12 1.45 -6.34
CA ARG A 337 16.64 1.98 -7.61
C ARG A 337 15.79 3.12 -8.19
N GLN A 338 14.54 3.24 -7.77
CA GLN A 338 13.65 4.34 -8.15
C GLN A 338 13.64 5.47 -7.11
N LEU A 339 13.55 5.12 -5.83
CA LEU A 339 13.40 6.09 -4.75
C LEU A 339 14.64 6.97 -4.59
N VAL A 340 15.84 6.40 -4.66
CA VAL A 340 17.08 7.17 -4.45
C VAL A 340 17.23 8.33 -5.44
N PRO A 341 17.15 8.14 -6.77
CA PRO A 341 17.19 9.26 -7.69
C PRO A 341 15.97 10.19 -7.59
N ALA A 342 14.78 9.68 -7.23
CA ALA A 342 13.59 10.51 -7.02
C ALA A 342 13.78 11.51 -5.87
N ILE A 343 14.32 11.06 -4.74
CA ILE A 343 14.64 11.91 -3.57
C ILE A 343 15.62 13.03 -3.95
N GLN A 344 16.55 12.76 -4.84
CA GLN A 344 17.53 13.73 -5.34
C GLN A 344 16.95 14.73 -6.37
N GLY A 345 15.68 14.55 -6.76
CA GLY A 345 14.99 15.40 -7.73
C GLY A 345 15.23 15.04 -9.20
N GLY A 346 15.70 13.82 -9.46
CA GLY A 346 15.95 13.29 -10.80
C GLY A 346 17.12 13.93 -11.52
N CYS A 347 17.16 13.76 -12.85
CA CYS A 347 18.25 14.20 -13.71
C CYS A 347 17.96 15.57 -14.33
N LYS A 348 18.68 16.61 -13.91
CA LYS A 348 18.59 17.94 -14.55
C LYS A 348 19.23 17.90 -15.94
N ALA A 349 18.65 18.61 -16.91
CA ALA A 349 19.15 18.64 -18.26
C ALA A 349 20.63 19.06 -18.37
N SER A 350 21.08 19.99 -17.51
CA SER A 350 22.47 20.45 -17.44
C SER A 350 23.45 19.44 -16.84
N GLN A 351 22.96 18.38 -16.22
CA GLN A 351 23.75 17.32 -15.57
C GLN A 351 23.74 16.01 -16.38
N ALA A 352 22.89 15.93 -17.41
CA ALA A 352 22.79 14.73 -18.23
C ALA A 352 24.08 14.50 -19.04
N VAL A 353 24.68 13.32 -18.86
CA VAL A 353 25.84 12.88 -19.67
C VAL A 353 25.42 12.31 -21.01
N LEU A 354 24.22 11.74 -21.08
CA LEU A 354 23.53 11.34 -22.30
C LEU A 354 22.08 11.77 -22.22
N ALA A 355 21.52 12.22 -23.32
CA ALA A 355 20.10 12.56 -23.39
C ALA A 355 19.55 12.27 -24.79
N THR A 356 18.31 11.83 -24.85
CA THR A 356 17.55 11.65 -26.10
C THR A 356 16.14 12.17 -25.92
N LYS A 357 15.53 12.56 -27.02
CA LYS A 357 14.13 12.95 -27.11
C LYS A 357 13.52 12.37 -28.37
N LEU A 358 12.54 11.52 -28.24
CA LEU A 358 11.91 10.76 -29.30
C LEU A 358 10.43 11.10 -29.39
N GLN A 359 9.91 11.19 -30.62
CA GLN A 359 8.47 11.16 -30.87
C GLN A 359 8.10 9.78 -31.39
N HIS A 360 7.14 9.14 -30.75
CA HIS A 360 6.70 7.80 -31.13
C HIS A 360 5.18 7.78 -31.29
N PRO A 361 4.62 7.07 -32.29
CA PRO A 361 3.21 6.74 -32.32
C PRO A 361 2.78 6.04 -31.01
N ALA A 362 1.49 5.78 -30.84
CA ALA A 362 1.04 4.99 -29.70
C ALA A 362 1.84 3.67 -29.60
N LEU A 363 2.38 3.39 -28.40
CA LEU A 363 3.24 2.24 -28.15
C LEU A 363 2.49 0.94 -28.39
N LYS A 364 3.12 -0.05 -29.02
CA LYS A 364 2.52 -1.36 -29.27
C LYS A 364 3.10 -2.41 -28.32
N VAL A 365 2.27 -3.35 -27.90
CA VAL A 365 2.70 -4.45 -27.02
C VAL A 365 3.87 -5.22 -27.65
N GLY A 366 4.95 -5.41 -26.87
CA GLY A 366 6.14 -6.16 -27.29
C GLY A 366 7.05 -5.45 -28.31
N GLU A 367 6.71 -4.23 -28.74
CA GLU A 367 7.59 -3.42 -29.57
C GLU A 367 8.77 -2.93 -28.71
N ARG A 368 10.00 -3.02 -29.22
CA ARG A 368 11.18 -2.50 -28.57
C ARG A 368 11.58 -1.17 -29.15
N ILE A 369 11.61 -0.15 -28.32
CA ILE A 369 11.96 1.21 -28.71
C ILE A 369 13.28 1.56 -28.03
N GLU A 370 14.30 1.89 -28.80
CA GLU A 370 15.57 2.35 -28.27
C GLU A 370 15.39 3.75 -27.69
N LEU A 371 15.55 3.85 -26.38
CA LEU A 371 15.43 5.11 -25.64
C LEU A 371 16.75 5.87 -25.60
N LEU A 372 17.88 5.15 -25.55
CA LEU A 372 19.20 5.74 -25.41
C LEU A 372 20.24 4.77 -25.96
N SER A 373 21.18 5.32 -26.74
CA SER A 373 22.32 4.59 -27.31
C SER A 373 23.64 5.21 -26.86
N ASN A 374 24.55 4.37 -26.39
CA ASN A 374 25.93 4.68 -26.09
C ASN A 374 26.87 3.79 -26.94
N ALA A 375 26.36 3.30 -28.05
CA ALA A 375 27.11 2.49 -29.01
C ALA A 375 27.77 3.39 -30.08
N GLY A 376 28.90 2.96 -30.63
CA GLY A 376 29.59 3.67 -31.72
C GLY A 376 30.92 4.30 -31.30
N SER A 377 31.46 5.16 -32.20
CA SER A 377 32.79 5.76 -32.06
C SER A 377 32.91 6.80 -30.94
N ALA A 378 31.80 7.41 -30.55
CA ALA A 378 31.73 8.40 -29.45
C ALA A 378 31.31 7.78 -28.12
N ARG A 379 31.45 6.48 -27.96
CA ARG A 379 31.09 5.75 -26.76
C ARG A 379 31.80 6.29 -25.51
N GLN A 380 31.04 6.52 -24.46
CA GLN A 380 31.51 6.94 -23.13
C GLN A 380 31.65 5.74 -22.19
N ALA A 381 32.60 5.78 -21.26
CA ALA A 381 32.73 4.80 -20.19
C ALA A 381 31.71 5.12 -19.09
N LEU A 382 30.52 4.48 -19.13
CA LEU A 382 29.40 4.72 -18.23
C LEU A 382 29.06 3.41 -17.54
N SER A 383 29.61 3.20 -16.35
CA SER A 383 29.35 2.00 -15.53
C SER A 383 28.36 2.24 -14.38
N ASN A 384 28.07 3.50 -14.04
CA ASN A 384 27.18 3.89 -12.96
C ASN A 384 26.23 5.00 -13.41
N GLY A 385 25.31 5.38 -12.54
CA GLY A 385 24.37 6.45 -12.78
C GLY A 385 22.92 5.97 -12.72
N PHE A 386 22.03 6.86 -13.12
CA PHE A 386 20.61 6.54 -13.18
C PHE A 386 19.93 7.14 -14.40
N LEU A 387 18.90 6.48 -14.86
CA LEU A 387 18.02 6.93 -15.92
C LEU A 387 16.87 7.75 -15.32
N ASP A 388 16.55 8.88 -15.94
CA ASP A 388 15.32 9.66 -15.77
C ASP A 388 14.56 9.60 -17.10
N ILE A 389 13.41 8.93 -17.11
CA ILE A 389 12.60 8.67 -18.30
C ILE A 389 11.27 9.37 -18.13
N ARG A 390 10.90 10.19 -19.10
CA ARG A 390 9.62 10.92 -19.13
C ARG A 390 8.85 10.57 -20.37
N LEU A 391 7.60 10.16 -20.17
CA LEU A 391 6.63 9.80 -21.21
C LEU A 391 5.47 10.80 -21.16
N SER A 392 5.14 11.42 -22.28
CA SER A 392 3.99 12.33 -22.35
C SER A 392 2.64 11.58 -22.23
N ASP A 393 2.57 10.32 -22.69
CA ASP A 393 1.42 9.45 -22.41
C ASP A 393 1.53 8.87 -20.99
N ARG A 394 0.83 9.50 -20.03
CA ARG A 394 0.82 9.11 -18.63
C ARG A 394 0.14 7.76 -18.35
N ASN A 395 -0.54 7.17 -19.35
CA ASN A 395 -1.18 5.86 -19.22
C ASN A 395 -0.22 4.70 -19.47
N VAL A 396 1.00 4.95 -19.95
CA VAL A 396 2.06 3.95 -20.07
C VAL A 396 2.63 3.66 -18.68
N LYS A 397 2.04 2.69 -17.97
CA LYS A 397 2.35 2.33 -16.57
C LYS A 397 2.81 0.88 -16.38
N ASP A 398 2.86 0.10 -17.47
CA ASP A 398 3.20 -1.33 -17.46
C ASP A 398 4.09 -1.64 -18.67
N PHE A 399 5.42 -1.78 -18.42
CA PHE A 399 6.42 -2.00 -19.47
C PHE A 399 7.71 -2.60 -18.87
N TYR A 400 8.51 -3.21 -19.72
CA TYR A 400 9.89 -3.55 -19.38
C TYR A 400 10.85 -2.44 -19.83
N LEU A 401 11.82 -2.13 -18.98
CA LEU A 401 13.01 -1.41 -19.33
C LEU A 401 14.16 -2.42 -19.46
N ILE A 402 14.86 -2.40 -20.60
CA ILE A 402 15.90 -3.37 -20.93
C ILE A 402 17.19 -2.60 -21.14
N VAL A 403 18.16 -2.82 -20.27
CA VAL A 403 19.49 -2.19 -20.32
C VAL A 403 20.50 -3.22 -20.79
N TYR A 404 21.25 -2.91 -21.84
CA TYR A 404 22.33 -3.73 -22.35
C TYR A 404 23.67 -3.13 -21.96
N TYR A 405 24.60 -3.99 -21.60
CA TYR A 405 25.96 -3.65 -21.20
C TYR A 405 27.01 -4.26 -22.12
N ASP A 406 28.22 -3.69 -22.13
CA ASP A 406 29.32 -4.07 -23.01
C ASP A 406 29.96 -5.43 -22.72
N ASN A 407 29.70 -5.99 -21.54
CA ASN A 407 30.11 -7.34 -21.17
C ASN A 407 29.09 -8.42 -21.64
N GLY A 408 28.06 -8.04 -22.41
CA GLY A 408 27.00 -8.93 -22.87
C GLY A 408 25.88 -9.15 -21.86
N ALA A 409 25.96 -8.60 -20.65
CA ALA A 409 24.92 -8.68 -19.66
C ALA A 409 23.70 -7.82 -20.04
N ARG A 410 22.55 -8.22 -19.51
CA ARG A 410 21.28 -7.55 -19.77
C ARG A 410 20.48 -7.45 -18.47
N ASP A 411 20.14 -6.24 -18.08
CA ASP A 411 19.23 -5.95 -16.99
C ASP A 411 17.81 -5.70 -17.56
N LYS A 412 16.88 -6.59 -17.28
CA LYS A 412 15.47 -6.47 -17.70
C LYS A 412 14.60 -6.22 -16.49
N VAL A 413 14.10 -5.01 -16.34
CA VAL A 413 13.34 -4.53 -15.20
C VAL A 413 11.90 -4.30 -15.59
N TRP A 414 10.96 -4.82 -14.82
CA TRP A 414 9.53 -4.64 -15.06
C TRP A 414 8.97 -3.51 -14.21
N PHE A 415 8.54 -2.43 -14.86
CA PHE A 415 7.78 -1.36 -14.24
C PHE A 415 6.28 -1.68 -14.31
N ARG A 416 5.63 -1.65 -13.16
CA ARG A 416 4.20 -1.91 -13.03
C ARG A 416 3.61 -0.99 -11.97
N ARG A 417 2.99 0.10 -12.41
CA ARG A 417 2.44 1.15 -11.55
C ARG A 417 0.96 1.44 -11.86
N GLU A 418 0.15 0.41 -12.08
CA GLU A 418 -1.24 0.55 -12.52
C GLU A 418 -2.10 1.40 -11.56
N ALA A 419 -1.87 1.32 -10.26
CA ALA A 419 -2.59 2.04 -9.24
C ALA A 419 -2.08 3.48 -8.99
N ALA A 420 -0.95 3.89 -9.58
CA ALA A 420 -0.43 5.24 -9.45
C ALA A 420 -1.34 6.24 -10.17
N VAL A 421 -1.56 7.40 -9.56
CA VAL A 421 -2.36 8.50 -10.13
C VAL A 421 -1.53 9.27 -11.13
N SER A 422 -0.32 9.72 -10.73
CA SER A 422 0.65 10.29 -11.64
C SER A 422 1.24 9.22 -12.55
N GLY A 423 1.65 9.60 -13.71
CA GLY A 423 2.32 8.71 -14.65
C GLY A 423 3.34 9.48 -15.46
N GLY A 424 4.06 8.75 -16.30
CA GLY A 424 4.96 9.36 -17.26
C GLY A 424 6.36 9.65 -16.76
N GLN A 425 6.69 9.51 -15.47
CA GLN A 425 8.06 9.65 -14.99
C GLN A 425 8.56 8.38 -14.30
N TYR A 426 9.77 7.94 -14.66
CA TYR A 426 10.37 6.70 -14.17
C TYR A 426 11.86 6.88 -13.97
N TYR A 427 12.38 6.31 -12.88
CA TYR A 427 13.79 6.31 -12.54
C TYR A 427 14.34 4.90 -12.52
N LEU A 428 15.59 4.72 -12.87
CA LEU A 428 16.30 3.45 -12.70
C LEU A 428 17.79 3.68 -12.47
N GLU A 429 18.26 3.40 -11.25
CA GLU A 429 19.71 3.29 -11.04
C GLU A 429 20.29 2.09 -11.78
N LEU A 430 21.42 2.30 -12.43
CA LEU A 430 22.15 1.29 -13.19
C LEU A 430 23.17 0.54 -12.34
N SER A 431 23.65 -0.59 -12.83
CA SER A 431 24.80 -1.34 -12.28
C SER A 431 24.66 -1.75 -10.80
N LYS A 432 23.45 -2.09 -10.36
CA LYS A 432 23.17 -2.47 -8.96
C LYS A 432 23.30 -3.96 -8.65
N ALA A 433 23.60 -4.79 -9.64
CA ALA A 433 23.93 -6.19 -9.41
C ALA A 433 25.39 -6.45 -9.79
N PRO A 434 26.06 -7.47 -9.17
CA PRO A 434 27.48 -7.74 -9.39
C PRO A 434 27.87 -7.93 -10.85
N GLU A 435 26.99 -8.53 -11.66
CA GLU A 435 27.20 -8.75 -13.11
C GLU A 435 27.26 -7.47 -13.94
N PHE A 436 26.77 -6.36 -13.41
CA PHE A 436 26.76 -5.06 -14.09
C PHE A 436 27.80 -4.08 -13.52
N ALA A 437 28.39 -4.35 -12.37
CA ALA A 437 29.14 -3.38 -11.56
C ALA A 437 30.35 -2.74 -12.28
N SER A 438 30.99 -3.47 -13.21
CA SER A 438 32.12 -2.98 -14.01
C SER A 438 31.82 -2.83 -15.51
N ALA A 439 30.60 -3.07 -15.92
CA ALA A 439 30.18 -3.02 -17.31
C ALA A 439 29.71 -1.62 -17.70
N ASN A 440 29.99 -1.21 -18.92
CA ASN A 440 29.52 0.08 -19.44
C ASN A 440 28.19 -0.08 -20.15
N LEU A 441 27.32 0.91 -19.98
CA LEU A 441 26.05 1.00 -20.69
C LEU A 441 26.28 0.98 -22.20
N LEU A 442 25.56 0.16 -22.96
CA LEU A 442 25.49 0.20 -24.43
C LEU A 442 24.19 0.84 -24.90
N SER A 443 23.06 0.37 -24.44
CA SER A 443 21.76 0.86 -24.91
C SER A 443 20.64 0.57 -23.92
N VAL A 444 19.58 1.35 -24.01
CA VAL A 444 18.35 1.22 -23.19
C VAL A 444 17.14 1.12 -24.10
N PHE A 445 16.31 0.11 -23.88
CA PHE A 445 15.07 -0.10 -24.61
C PHE A 445 13.86 -0.11 -23.66
N LEU A 446 12.73 0.38 -24.16
CA LEU A 446 11.41 0.21 -23.56
C LEU A 446 10.63 -0.83 -24.37
N GLU A 447 9.99 -1.79 -23.67
CA GLU A 447 9.13 -2.83 -24.25
C GLU A 447 7.78 -2.82 -23.52
N PRO A 448 6.71 -2.21 -24.09
CA PRO A 448 5.40 -2.13 -23.42
C PRO A 448 4.76 -3.52 -23.28
N THR A 449 4.13 -3.77 -22.15
CA THR A 449 3.28 -4.96 -21.91
C THR A 449 1.82 -4.68 -22.19
N LYS A 450 1.45 -3.39 -22.24
CA LYS A 450 0.13 -2.88 -22.64
C LYS A 450 0.31 -1.82 -23.71
N ALA A 451 -0.66 -1.73 -24.63
CA ALA A 451 -0.65 -0.70 -25.66
C ALA A 451 -0.77 0.70 -25.04
N GLY A 452 -0.02 1.65 -25.56
CA GLY A 452 -0.20 3.06 -25.24
C GLY A 452 -1.51 3.60 -25.80
N THR A 453 -2.03 4.67 -25.20
CA THR A 453 -3.32 5.28 -25.57
C THR A 453 -3.20 6.38 -26.61
N ALA A 454 -2.00 6.99 -26.73
CA ALA A 454 -1.74 8.12 -27.61
C ALA A 454 -0.30 8.09 -28.13
N ALA A 455 -0.03 8.89 -29.15
CA ALA A 455 1.35 9.21 -29.55
C ALA A 455 2.08 9.81 -28.34
N THR A 456 3.31 9.38 -28.10
CA THR A 456 4.07 9.79 -26.93
C THR A 456 5.41 10.39 -27.31
N GLU A 457 5.75 11.47 -26.65
CA GLU A 457 7.12 11.95 -26.57
C GLU A 457 7.82 11.21 -25.43
N VAL A 458 8.99 10.68 -25.69
CA VAL A 458 9.83 10.03 -24.67
C VAL A 458 11.12 10.80 -24.55
N GLU A 459 11.35 11.39 -23.39
CA GLU A 459 12.62 12.00 -23.03
C GLU A 459 13.36 11.07 -22.07
N THR A 460 14.60 10.75 -22.40
CA THR A 460 15.46 9.89 -21.57
C THR A 460 16.77 10.61 -21.30
N ARG A 461 17.14 10.70 -20.04
CA ARG A 461 18.40 11.27 -19.56
C ARG A 461 19.14 10.27 -18.71
N LEU A 462 20.47 10.25 -18.85
CA LEU A 462 21.38 9.55 -17.94
C LEU A 462 22.18 10.59 -17.16
N CYS A 463 22.11 10.52 -15.84
CA CYS A 463 22.96 11.28 -14.91
C CYS A 463 23.88 10.33 -14.12
N LEU A 464 25.03 10.85 -13.66
CA LEU A 464 25.99 10.12 -12.80
C LEU A 464 25.81 10.49 -11.33
#